data_e3293d585d08b05c7c321023ff4bbfc4
#
_entry.id   e3293d585d08b05c7c321023ff4bbfc4
#
_cell.length_a   1.000
_cell.length_b   1.000
_cell.length_c   1.000
_cell.angle_alpha   90.00
_cell.angle_beta   90.00
_cell.angle_gamma   90.00
#
_symmetry.space_group_name_H-M   'P 1'
#
loop_
_entity.id
_entity.type
_entity.pdbx_description
1 polymer ?
#
loop_
_entity_poly.entity_id
_entity_poly.type
_entity_poly.pdbx_seq_one_letter_code
_entity_poly.pdbx_strand_id
1 'polypeptide(L)'
;KSEINPPSYIFGVVWPILYILMMASAFLAHKKIFSIFIIQLIFNAAWSWLFFRFQMPLIALLDIYLLIAINIYILNLMYKENKLAFFLFIPYVVWISFASYLNLFIAINN
;
A
#
# COMPACT_ATOMS: atom_id res chain seq x y z
N LYS A 1 2.28 22.89 0.16
CA LYS A 1 2.02 21.78 -0.75
C LYS A 1 3.33 21.21 -1.27
N SER A 2 3.48 19.91 -1.25
CA SER A 2 4.73 19.28 -1.64
C SER A 2 4.98 19.39 -3.14
N GLU A 3 6.19 19.75 -3.51
CA GLU A 3 6.61 19.78 -4.92
C GLU A 3 6.74 18.37 -5.50
N ILE A 4 6.88 17.37 -4.65
CA ILE A 4 7.01 15.99 -5.10
C ILE A 4 5.68 15.26 -5.23
N ASN A 5 4.59 15.94 -4.89
CA ASN A 5 3.26 15.35 -5.06
C ASN A 5 2.97 15.19 -6.56
N PRO A 6 2.66 13.97 -7.00
CA PRO A 6 2.23 13.81 -8.38
C PRO A 6 0.87 14.47 -8.60
N PRO A 7 0.53 14.80 -9.84
CA PRO A 7 -0.81 15.31 -10.14
C PRO A 7 -1.89 14.35 -9.70
N SER A 8 -3.04 14.89 -9.33
CA SER A 8 -4.13 14.05 -8.81
C SER A 8 -4.62 13.02 -9.82
N TYR A 9 -4.52 13.29 -11.13
CA TYR A 9 -4.95 12.31 -12.12
C TYR A 9 -4.07 11.06 -12.12
N ILE A 10 -2.81 11.19 -11.69
CA ILE A 10 -1.92 10.02 -11.59
C ILE A 10 -2.46 9.06 -10.54
N PHE A 11 -2.93 9.57 -9.40
CA PHE A 11 -3.56 8.71 -8.39
C PHE A 11 -4.81 8.04 -8.96
N GLY A 12 -5.60 8.77 -9.77
CA GLY A 12 -6.80 8.23 -10.38
C GLY A 12 -6.53 7.13 -11.40
N VAL A 13 -5.35 7.14 -12.03
CA VAL A 13 -4.97 6.10 -13.00
C VAL A 13 -4.23 4.96 -12.32
N VAL A 14 -3.29 5.29 -11.45
CA VAL A 14 -2.40 4.29 -10.84
C VAL A 14 -3.14 3.41 -9.84
N TRP A 15 -3.99 3.98 -8.99
CA TRP A 15 -4.67 3.20 -7.96
C TRP A 15 -5.54 2.07 -8.50
N PRO A 16 -6.40 2.29 -9.51
CA PRO A 16 -7.17 1.19 -10.07
C PRO A 16 -6.29 0.07 -10.63
N ILE A 17 -5.20 0.43 -11.30
CA ILE A 17 -4.28 -0.56 -11.85
C ILE A 17 -3.66 -1.39 -10.73
N LEU A 18 -3.20 -0.72 -9.67
CA LEU A 18 -2.60 -1.40 -8.54
C LEU A 18 -3.60 -2.32 -7.84
N TYR A 19 -4.85 -1.87 -7.70
CA TYR A 19 -5.88 -2.71 -7.08
C TYR A 19 -6.18 -3.95 -7.92
N ILE A 20 -6.20 -3.80 -9.25
CA ILE A 20 -6.41 -4.96 -10.13
C ILE A 20 -5.26 -5.96 -9.96
N LEU A 21 -4.03 -5.49 -9.96
CA LEU A 21 -2.86 -6.35 -9.77
C LEU A 21 -2.87 -7.00 -8.40
N MET A 22 -3.23 -6.24 -7.38
CA MET A 22 -3.30 -6.74 -6.01
C MET A 22 -4.38 -7.80 -5.86
N MET A 23 -5.55 -7.58 -6.47
CA MET A 23 -6.65 -8.55 -6.42
C MET A 23 -6.27 -9.83 -7.15
N ALA A 24 -5.64 -9.71 -8.32
CA ALA A 24 -5.17 -10.89 -9.06
C ALA A 24 -4.15 -11.67 -8.22
N SER A 25 -3.25 -10.96 -7.55
CA SER A 25 -2.27 -11.56 -6.66
C SER A 25 -2.95 -12.32 -5.52
N ALA A 26 -3.92 -11.69 -4.88
CA ALA A 26 -4.65 -12.31 -3.77
C ALA A 26 -5.41 -13.54 -4.22
N PHE A 27 -5.99 -13.48 -5.42
CA PHE A 27 -6.74 -14.61 -5.98
C PHE A 27 -5.84 -15.83 -6.20
N LEU A 28 -4.59 -15.59 -6.61
CA LEU A 28 -3.62 -16.66 -6.84
C LEU A 28 -2.99 -17.18 -5.56
N ALA A 29 -3.05 -16.40 -4.48
CA ALA A 29 -2.39 -16.76 -3.25
C ALA A 29 -3.15 -17.83 -2.47
N HIS A 30 -2.42 -18.52 -1.57
CA HIS A 30 -3.00 -19.52 -0.71
C HIS A 30 -3.95 -18.89 0.32
N LYS A 31 -4.93 -19.67 0.78
CA LYS A 31 -5.92 -19.20 1.74
C LYS A 31 -5.31 -18.62 3.01
N LYS A 32 -4.16 -19.14 3.44
CA LYS A 32 -3.47 -18.61 4.62
C LYS A 32 -3.09 -17.15 4.45
N ILE A 33 -2.73 -16.79 3.22
CA ILE A 33 -2.32 -15.44 2.91
C ILE A 33 -3.54 -14.52 2.86
N PHE A 34 -4.70 -15.07 2.52
CA PHE A 34 -5.91 -14.27 2.37
C PHE A 34 -6.28 -13.53 3.66
N SER A 35 -6.15 -14.18 4.82
CA SER A 35 -6.50 -13.55 6.09
C SER A 35 -5.65 -12.32 6.37
N ILE A 36 -4.32 -12.46 6.21
CA ILE A 36 -3.43 -11.31 6.44
C ILE A 36 -3.58 -10.28 5.34
N PHE A 37 -3.96 -10.71 4.13
CA PHE A 37 -4.24 -9.79 3.04
C PHE A 37 -5.44 -8.88 3.38
N ILE A 38 -6.48 -9.43 3.99
CA ILE A 38 -7.62 -8.62 4.44
C ILE A 38 -7.18 -7.60 5.48
N ILE A 39 -6.29 -7.99 6.41
CA ILE A 39 -5.78 -7.08 7.41
C ILE A 39 -5.05 -5.90 6.74
N GLN A 40 -4.22 -6.18 5.72
CA GLN A 40 -3.52 -5.11 5.03
C GLN A 40 -4.48 -4.19 4.27
N LEU A 41 -5.61 -4.73 3.76
CA LEU A 41 -6.62 -3.88 3.13
C LEU A 41 -7.23 -2.90 4.12
N ILE A 42 -7.45 -3.34 5.35
CA ILE A 42 -7.99 -2.48 6.40
C ILE A 42 -7.01 -1.34 6.69
N PHE A 43 -5.72 -1.65 6.84
CA PHE A 43 -4.71 -0.62 7.06
C PHE A 43 -4.57 0.31 5.86
N ASN A 44 -4.71 -0.24 4.65
CA ASN A 44 -4.67 0.58 3.44
C ASN A 44 -5.80 1.61 3.44
N ALA A 45 -7.01 1.16 3.74
CA ALA A 45 -8.16 2.05 3.81
C ALA A 45 -7.99 3.08 4.93
N ALA A 46 -7.49 2.65 6.09
CA ALA A 46 -7.26 3.55 7.21
C ALA A 46 -6.25 4.63 6.84
N TRP A 47 -5.16 4.26 6.14
CA TRP A 47 -4.17 5.24 5.72
C TRP A 47 -4.78 6.28 4.79
N SER A 48 -5.58 5.86 3.82
CA SER A 48 -6.21 6.78 2.89
C SER A 48 -7.07 7.80 3.62
N TRP A 49 -7.87 7.33 4.58
CA TRP A 49 -8.70 8.24 5.37
C TRP A 49 -7.87 9.16 6.23
N LEU A 50 -6.85 8.64 6.93
CA LEU A 50 -6.02 9.43 7.82
C LEU A 50 -5.23 10.49 7.06
N PHE A 51 -4.71 10.15 5.89
CA PHE A 51 -3.86 11.05 5.14
C PHE A 51 -4.66 12.08 4.34
N PHE A 52 -5.66 11.62 3.58
CA PHE A 52 -6.39 12.49 2.66
C PHE A 52 -7.61 13.15 3.31
N ARG A 53 -8.39 12.39 4.07
CA ARG A 53 -9.65 12.89 4.61
C ARG A 53 -9.44 13.67 5.91
N PHE A 54 -8.71 13.10 6.85
CA PHE A 54 -8.52 13.72 8.15
C PHE A 54 -7.27 14.59 8.22
N GLN A 55 -6.38 14.47 7.25
CA GLN A 55 -5.15 15.25 7.16
C GLN A 55 -4.32 15.17 8.43
N MET A 56 -4.12 13.93 8.91
CA MET A 56 -3.34 13.64 10.11
C MET A 56 -2.06 12.90 9.70
N PRO A 57 -1.06 13.64 9.18
CA PRO A 57 0.10 12.98 8.57
C PRO A 57 0.96 12.16 9.52
N LEU A 58 1.04 12.53 10.81
CA LEU A 58 1.83 11.75 11.75
C LEU A 58 1.20 10.40 12.05
N ILE A 59 -0.12 10.40 12.26
CA ILE A 59 -0.83 9.13 12.52
C ILE A 59 -0.86 8.29 11.26
N ALA A 60 -1.08 8.94 10.10
CA ALA A 60 -1.04 8.23 8.82
C ALA A 60 0.32 7.60 8.58
N LEU A 61 1.39 8.27 8.97
CA LEU A 61 2.75 7.76 8.81
C LEU A 61 2.95 6.46 9.59
N LEU A 62 2.46 6.43 10.84
CA LEU A 62 2.52 5.20 11.63
C LEU A 62 1.74 4.07 10.95
N ASP A 63 0.56 4.40 10.43
CA ASP A 63 -0.27 3.42 9.75
C ASP A 63 0.42 2.84 8.51
N ILE A 64 1.01 3.70 7.67
CA ILE A 64 1.62 3.22 6.44
C ILE A 64 2.89 2.42 6.69
N TYR A 65 3.62 2.72 7.78
CA TYR A 65 4.77 1.90 8.13
C TYR A 65 4.33 0.50 8.57
N LEU A 66 3.24 0.40 9.33
CA LEU A 66 2.68 -0.90 9.69
C LEU A 66 2.18 -1.62 8.43
N LEU A 67 1.55 -0.88 7.53
CA LEU A 67 1.07 -1.43 6.27
C LEU A 67 2.22 -2.01 5.45
N ILE A 68 3.33 -1.29 5.35
CA ILE A 68 4.50 -1.77 4.62
C ILE A 68 5.05 -3.04 5.26
N ALA A 69 5.16 -3.07 6.59
CA ALA A 69 5.66 -4.24 7.29
C ALA A 69 4.78 -5.46 7.02
N ILE A 70 3.47 -5.28 7.07
CA ILE A 70 2.52 -6.37 6.78
C ILE A 70 2.69 -6.85 5.35
N ASN A 71 2.86 -5.93 4.41
CA ASN A 71 2.96 -6.30 3.00
C ASN A 71 4.29 -6.95 2.65
N ILE A 72 5.37 -6.59 3.34
CA ILE A 72 6.65 -7.27 3.17
C ILE A 72 6.51 -8.72 3.63
N TYR A 73 5.80 -8.95 4.74
CA TYR A 73 5.54 -10.29 5.22
C TYR A 73 4.69 -11.08 4.21
N ILE A 74 3.68 -10.44 3.63
CA ILE A 74 2.86 -11.08 2.60
C ILE A 74 3.71 -11.43 1.37
N LEU A 75 4.60 -10.53 0.94
CA LEU A 75 5.50 -10.82 -0.18
C LEU A 75 6.36 -12.03 0.11
N ASN A 76 6.87 -12.14 1.33
CA ASN A 76 7.69 -13.29 1.71
C ASN A 76 6.90 -14.59 1.62
N LEU A 77 5.65 -14.58 2.06
CA LEU A 77 4.79 -15.76 1.95
C LEU A 77 4.48 -16.09 0.50
N MET A 78 4.17 -15.07 -0.31
CA MET A 78 3.87 -15.27 -1.73
C MET A 78 5.07 -15.80 -2.50
N TYR A 79 6.26 -15.33 -2.16
CA TYR A 79 7.47 -15.83 -2.81
C TYR A 79 7.62 -17.33 -2.64
N LYS A 80 7.24 -17.84 -1.49
CA LYS A 80 7.32 -19.28 -1.20
C LYS A 80 6.18 -20.09 -1.81
N GLU A 81 5.00 -19.49 -1.89
CA GLU A 81 3.79 -20.21 -2.29
C GLU A 81 3.48 -20.10 -3.78
N ASN A 82 3.61 -18.91 -4.36
CA ASN A 82 3.23 -18.64 -5.74
C ASN A 82 3.97 -17.43 -6.26
N LYS A 83 4.98 -17.66 -7.09
CA LYS A 83 5.84 -16.57 -7.58
C LYS A 83 5.11 -15.60 -8.48
N LEU A 84 4.09 -16.06 -9.20
CA LEU A 84 3.30 -15.12 -10.02
C LEU A 84 2.55 -14.15 -9.13
N ALA A 85 1.96 -14.63 -8.04
CA ALA A 85 1.31 -13.74 -7.07
C ALA A 85 2.32 -12.75 -6.50
N PHE A 86 3.51 -13.22 -6.17
CA PHE A 86 4.59 -12.38 -5.66
C PHE A 86 4.90 -11.23 -6.64
N PHE A 87 5.12 -11.55 -7.91
CA PHE A 87 5.46 -10.53 -8.89
C PHE A 87 4.32 -9.55 -9.14
N LEU A 88 3.09 -10.02 -9.12
CA LEU A 88 1.93 -9.14 -9.31
C LEU A 88 1.72 -8.20 -8.13
N PHE A 89 2.20 -8.58 -6.95
CA PHE A 89 2.03 -7.78 -5.74
C PHE A 89 3.13 -6.71 -5.57
N ILE A 90 4.28 -6.90 -6.20
CA ILE A 90 5.41 -5.98 -6.07
C ILE A 90 5.07 -4.54 -6.43
N PRO A 91 4.38 -4.25 -7.56
CA PRO A 91 4.08 -2.85 -7.90
C PRO A 91 3.30 -2.13 -6.81
N TYR A 92 2.38 -2.83 -6.14
CA TYR A 92 1.62 -2.24 -5.04
C TYR A 92 2.54 -1.88 -3.87
N VAL A 93 3.44 -2.79 -3.51
CA VAL A 93 4.36 -2.55 -2.38
C VAL A 93 5.31 -1.40 -2.70
N VAL A 94 5.78 -1.31 -3.94
CA VAL A 94 6.62 -0.18 -4.37
C VAL A 94 5.83 1.12 -4.24
N TRP A 95 4.58 1.12 -4.64
CA TRP A 95 3.75 2.32 -4.59
C TRP A 95 3.52 2.78 -3.15
N ILE A 96 3.20 1.87 -2.22
CA ILE A 96 2.99 2.28 -0.83
C ILE A 96 4.29 2.74 -0.19
N SER A 97 5.43 2.23 -0.63
CA SER A 97 6.73 2.72 -0.17
C SER A 97 6.94 4.16 -0.62
N PHE A 98 6.59 4.47 -1.86
CA PHE A 98 6.62 5.84 -2.37
C PHE A 98 5.65 6.73 -1.59
N ALA A 99 4.44 6.23 -1.34
CA ALA A 99 3.45 6.97 -0.58
C ALA A 99 3.95 7.27 0.83
N SER A 100 4.69 6.34 1.45
CA SER A 100 5.25 6.59 2.78
C SER A 100 6.28 7.70 2.75
N TYR A 101 7.06 7.78 1.68
CA TYR A 101 8.01 8.86 1.51
C TYR A 101 7.30 10.22 1.41
N LEU A 102 6.24 10.30 0.60
CA LEU A 102 5.43 11.51 0.50
C LEU A 102 4.83 11.87 1.86
N ASN A 103 4.32 10.87 2.56
CA ASN A 103 3.72 11.08 3.88
C ASN A 103 4.75 11.64 4.86
N LEU A 104 5.95 11.06 4.87
CA LEU A 104 7.03 11.52 5.73
C LEU A 104 7.40 12.97 5.42
N PHE A 105 7.53 13.28 4.14
CA PHE A 105 7.89 14.63 3.70
C PHE A 105 6.85 15.65 4.20
N ILE A 106 5.58 15.34 4.04
CA ILE A 106 4.50 16.23 4.46
C ILE A 106 4.46 16.35 5.98
N ALA A 107 4.67 15.25 6.71
CA ALA A 107 4.67 15.27 8.17
C ALA A 107 5.80 16.15 8.72
N ILE A 108 6.98 16.07 8.10
CA ILE A 108 8.14 16.86 8.54
C ILE A 108 7.96 18.35 8.23
N ASN A 109 7.34 18.66 7.09
CA ASN A 109 7.24 20.04 6.60
C ASN A 109 5.94 20.73 6.99
N ASN A 110 5.12 20.10 7.76
CA ASN A 110 3.95 20.72 8.35
C ASN A 110 4.21 21.02 9.82
#